data_59d523348777ad338d30bba2333d6ca2
#
_entry.id   59d523348777ad338d30bba2333d6ca2
#
_cell.length_a   1.000
_cell.length_b   1.000
_cell.length_c   1.000
_cell.angle_alpha   90.00
_cell.angle_beta   90.00
_cell.angle_gamma   90.00
#
_symmetry.space_group_name_H-M   'P 1'
#
loop_
_entity.id
_entity.type
_entity.pdbx_description
1 polymer ?
#
loop_
_entity_poly.entity_id
_entity_poly.type
_entity_poly.pdbx_seq_one_letter_code
_entity_poly.pdbx_strand_id
1 'polypeptide(L)'
;MLKWVKNKSVFLCIILFLCHTLMLRAQEIINISLCDGEDATCKIREAVTRSRSDQIKIVFQKGVYYCLPDYAVEKYCAISNHGNGTKKILFSLESYKSVEIVGNGATLLFHGQIMPFLFENCQSVSVKGLTIDWDIPFTFLGEVVSVNSKEGWREIKPFKEGFSWKLEKGEIKFPCIDGFNYTCLGSTLPFEKGTKRVVHGAIDIDSELSRVERTENGNLRIYEKLHYYPPVGSLLSSKGDRDHDRYAPAFDFKECRSISLDSITIHHALGMGFLFERSENIRILNSQVVLPEHTQRVISTTADATHFVNCKGDILIENCRFENMLDDGTNVHGTYVEVDKVIDDHTVRVVLKHFEQSGFKFAGKGDDVWFILHPSPQRQAVNTVDSVFTLNERFIRLSFTKPLPAGLKKGDMLENKTWNPAFTMRGCTIRNHRARSVILKTPLKTVIENNYFSSMMSAILLRGETHFWFESGAVEDVLIQNNTFENCADCGTRHAVLYVTPRLGKQFDPTQTYDRNIRFINNTINSFNPRVIWADRVEGLLVKGNRIIRNTEKEPIFPRDPVYELVNCRNVRIEDNLYSGKAPFTLLKADAVSQKTCKISP
;
A
#
# COMPACT_ATOMS: atom_id res chain seq x y z
N MET A 1 4.60 59.30 45.98
CA MET A 1 5.68 58.63 45.24
C MET A 1 5.70 57.06 45.37
N LEU A 2 5.26 56.48 46.47
CA LEU A 2 5.34 55.02 46.69
C LEU A 2 4.34 54.16 45.89
N LYS A 3 3.22 54.69 45.43
CA LYS A 3 2.24 53.92 44.62
C LYS A 3 2.65 53.73 43.15
N TRP A 4 3.54 54.56 42.61
CA TRP A 4 3.94 54.49 41.22
C TRP A 4 5.07 53.48 40.96
N VAL A 5 5.87 53.16 41.96
CA VAL A 5 6.98 52.21 41.89
C VAL A 5 6.47 50.76 41.97
N LYS A 6 5.40 50.48 42.74
CA LYS A 6 4.81 49.13 42.82
C LYS A 6 4.18 48.66 41.49
N ASN A 7 3.58 49.58 40.70
CA ASN A 7 2.97 49.20 39.42
C ASN A 7 4.00 48.90 38.33
N LYS A 8 5.17 49.55 38.35
CA LYS A 8 6.23 49.25 37.37
C LYS A 8 6.90 47.91 37.61
N SER A 9 7.09 47.50 38.87
CA SER A 9 7.66 46.21 39.21
C SER A 9 6.72 45.04 38.87
N VAL A 10 5.41 45.20 39.08
CA VAL A 10 4.41 44.19 38.68
C VAL A 10 4.31 44.07 37.14
N PHE A 11 4.38 45.22 36.43
CA PHE A 11 4.35 45.21 34.95
C PHE A 11 5.62 44.59 34.37
N LEU A 12 6.79 44.83 34.96
CA LEU A 12 8.05 44.22 34.56
C LEU A 12 8.08 42.71 34.84
N CYS A 13 7.53 42.25 35.95
CA CYS A 13 7.38 40.83 36.26
C CYS A 13 6.37 40.13 35.33
N ILE A 14 5.29 40.79 34.91
CA ILE A 14 4.32 40.24 33.96
C ILE A 14 4.94 40.16 32.56
N ILE A 15 5.73 41.16 32.14
CA ILE A 15 6.45 41.12 30.86
C ILE A 15 7.54 40.04 30.88
N LEU A 16 8.29 39.89 31.96
CA LEU A 16 9.27 38.80 32.12
C LEU A 16 8.59 37.43 32.19
N PHE A 17 7.42 37.30 32.80
CA PHE A 17 6.64 36.05 32.82
C PHE A 17 6.03 35.74 31.44
N LEU A 18 5.52 36.74 30.70
CA LEU A 18 5.07 36.61 29.32
C LEU A 18 6.22 36.33 28.37
N CYS A 19 7.42 36.90 28.55
CA CYS A 19 8.61 36.54 27.78
C CYS A 19 9.12 35.13 28.10
N HIS A 20 8.92 34.59 29.29
CA HIS A 20 9.25 33.19 29.60
C HIS A 20 8.26 32.19 29.02
N THR A 21 6.99 32.59 28.79
CA THR A 21 5.98 31.73 28.12
C THR A 21 6.04 31.77 26.60
N LEU A 22 6.78 32.72 26.05
CA LEU A 22 7.04 32.87 24.58
C LEU A 22 8.46 32.47 24.16
N MET A 23 9.17 31.67 24.94
CA MET A 23 10.31 30.96 24.38
C MET A 23 9.79 29.96 23.35
N LEU A 24 9.68 30.41 22.11
CA LEU A 24 9.74 29.55 20.94
C LEU A 24 10.99 28.68 21.13
N ARG A 25 10.82 27.44 21.57
CA ARG A 25 11.95 26.50 21.62
C ARG A 25 12.52 26.43 20.22
N ALA A 26 13.75 26.88 20.05
CA ALA A 26 14.44 26.81 18.77
C ALA A 26 14.50 25.33 18.34
N GLN A 27 14.36 25.09 17.05
CA GLN A 27 14.53 23.76 16.47
C GLN A 27 15.94 23.26 16.81
N GLU A 28 16.03 22.10 17.48
CA GLU A 28 17.33 21.48 17.78
C GLU A 28 17.90 20.79 16.55
N ILE A 29 19.14 21.10 16.20
CA ILE A 29 19.82 20.52 15.04
C ILE A 29 20.72 19.35 15.50
N ILE A 30 20.46 18.17 14.96
CA ILE A 30 21.18 16.93 15.22
C ILE A 30 21.96 16.57 13.95
N ASN A 31 23.28 16.70 13.97
CA ASN A 31 24.15 16.34 12.85
C ASN A 31 24.62 14.89 13.00
N ILE A 32 24.37 14.06 11.99
CA ILE A 32 24.83 12.67 11.91
C ILE A 32 26.02 12.62 10.94
N SER A 33 27.21 12.42 11.50
CA SER A 33 28.46 12.22 10.72
C SER A 33 28.63 10.75 10.36
N LEU A 34 29.43 10.46 9.34
CA LEU A 34 29.78 9.12 8.91
C LEU A 34 30.41 8.28 10.05
N CYS A 35 30.27 6.98 9.95
CA CYS A 35 30.74 6.00 10.92
C CYS A 35 31.84 5.07 10.35
N ASP A 36 32.48 5.45 9.23
CA ASP A 36 33.63 4.76 8.61
C ASP A 36 33.48 3.22 8.49
N GLY A 37 32.27 2.75 8.12
CA GLY A 37 31.95 1.34 7.97
C GLY A 37 31.49 0.62 9.25
N GLU A 38 31.47 1.30 10.39
CA GLU A 38 30.92 0.78 11.64
C GLU A 38 29.37 0.92 11.67
N ASP A 39 28.72 0.18 12.61
CA ASP A 39 27.28 0.29 12.83
C ASP A 39 26.89 1.70 13.29
N ALA A 40 26.08 2.36 12.46
CA ALA A 40 25.59 3.71 12.74
C ALA A 40 24.39 3.74 13.71
N THR A 41 23.74 2.60 13.97
CA THR A 41 22.49 2.52 14.74
C THR A 41 22.62 3.12 16.13
N CYS A 42 23.68 2.75 16.87
CA CYS A 42 23.93 3.24 18.23
C CYS A 42 24.07 4.77 18.24
N LYS A 43 24.88 5.31 17.32
CA LYS A 43 25.15 6.76 17.21
C LYS A 43 23.89 7.56 16.84
N ILE A 44 23.11 7.04 15.89
CA ILE A 44 21.84 7.66 15.49
C ILE A 44 20.86 7.65 16.67
N ARG A 45 20.65 6.49 17.31
CA ARG A 45 19.78 6.35 18.48
C ARG A 45 20.15 7.30 19.60
N GLU A 46 21.44 7.35 19.97
CA GLU A 46 21.91 8.24 21.02
C GLU A 46 21.68 9.72 20.68
N ALA A 47 21.96 10.12 19.44
CA ALA A 47 21.76 11.49 18.99
C ALA A 47 20.29 11.92 19.11
N VAL A 48 19.35 11.07 18.69
CA VAL A 48 17.90 11.31 18.81
C VAL A 48 17.45 11.30 20.26
N THR A 49 17.91 10.35 21.08
CA THR A 49 17.48 10.18 22.48
C THR A 49 17.98 11.32 23.39
N ARG A 50 19.12 11.93 23.07
CA ARG A 50 19.68 13.08 23.84
C ARG A 50 18.88 14.37 23.62
N SER A 51 18.14 14.48 22.53
CA SER A 51 17.32 15.65 22.25
C SER A 51 16.27 15.87 23.35
N ARG A 52 16.09 17.14 23.74
CA ARG A 52 15.06 17.57 24.70
C ARG A 52 14.03 18.49 24.04
N SER A 53 14.19 18.79 22.75
CA SER A 53 13.28 19.61 21.99
C SER A 53 12.14 18.77 21.41
N ASP A 54 10.95 19.35 21.35
CA ASP A 54 9.81 18.82 20.61
C ASP A 54 9.83 19.24 19.11
N GLN A 55 10.90 19.94 18.69
CA GLN A 55 11.18 20.35 17.33
C GLN A 55 12.63 20.01 16.98
N ILE A 56 12.84 19.04 16.09
CA ILE A 56 14.18 18.55 15.73
C ILE A 56 14.42 18.63 14.23
N LYS A 57 15.69 18.87 13.89
CA LYS A 57 16.22 18.76 12.54
C LYS A 57 17.41 17.81 12.53
N ILE A 58 17.25 16.66 11.88
CA ILE A 58 18.31 15.67 11.72
C ILE A 58 18.96 15.88 10.36
N VAL A 59 20.26 16.08 10.35
CA VAL A 59 21.03 16.37 9.13
C VAL A 59 22.11 15.31 8.96
N PHE A 60 22.04 14.57 7.87
CA PHE A 60 23.04 13.58 7.52
C PHE A 60 24.17 14.19 6.70
N GLN A 61 25.39 13.76 6.95
CA GLN A 61 26.49 13.91 6.01
C GLN A 61 26.27 12.92 4.85
N LYS A 62 26.60 13.30 3.63
CA LYS A 62 26.54 12.40 2.47
C LYS A 62 27.44 11.19 2.67
N GLY A 63 26.93 9.98 2.44
CA GLY A 63 27.67 8.73 2.53
C GLY A 63 26.78 7.54 2.83
N VAL A 64 27.38 6.38 3.13
CA VAL A 64 26.66 5.14 3.46
C VAL A 64 26.73 4.89 4.96
N TYR A 65 25.60 4.63 5.57
CA TYR A 65 25.40 4.33 6.98
C TYR A 65 24.92 2.89 7.12
N TYR A 66 25.76 2.01 7.64
CA TYR A 66 25.37 0.64 7.97
C TYR A 66 24.53 0.65 9.24
N CYS A 67 23.38 0.00 9.20
CA CYS A 67 22.43 -0.02 10.32
C CYS A 67 22.07 -1.46 10.67
N LEU A 68 22.48 -1.89 11.87
CA LEU A 68 22.25 -3.23 12.40
C LEU A 68 21.13 -3.22 13.45
N PRO A 69 20.43 -4.34 13.65
CA PRO A 69 19.30 -4.40 14.58
C PRO A 69 19.71 -4.43 16.06
N ASP A 70 21.00 -4.69 16.41
CA ASP A 70 21.43 -4.90 17.78
C ASP A 70 21.20 -3.72 18.71
N TYR A 71 21.43 -2.51 18.22
CA TYR A 71 21.25 -1.28 18.99
C TYR A 71 19.96 -0.51 18.67
N ALA A 72 19.09 -1.07 17.83
CA ALA A 72 17.80 -0.45 17.50
C ALA A 72 16.86 -0.40 18.71
N VAL A 73 15.90 0.52 18.67
CA VAL A 73 14.86 0.61 19.71
C VAL A 73 13.89 -0.56 19.54
N GLU A 74 13.60 -1.29 20.59
CA GLU A 74 12.57 -2.34 20.58
C GLU A 74 11.24 -1.77 21.08
N LYS A 75 10.19 -1.94 20.25
CA LYS A 75 8.83 -1.49 20.58
C LYS A 75 7.82 -2.49 20.03
N TYR A 76 6.76 -2.80 20.82
CA TYR A 76 5.61 -3.54 20.29
C TYR A 76 4.80 -2.63 19.38
N CYS A 77 4.58 -3.07 18.14
CA CYS A 77 3.83 -2.35 17.11
C CYS A 77 2.69 -3.21 16.58
N ALA A 78 1.49 -2.61 16.51
CA ALA A 78 0.41 -3.11 15.68
C ALA A 78 0.47 -2.34 14.36
N ILE A 79 0.75 -3.02 13.26
CA ILE A 79 0.99 -2.40 11.95
C ILE A 79 -0.02 -2.98 10.95
N SER A 80 -0.85 -2.13 10.36
CA SER A 80 -1.85 -2.56 9.38
C SER A 80 -1.20 -3.30 8.21
N ASN A 81 -1.81 -4.40 7.79
CA ASN A 81 -1.36 -5.24 6.69
C ASN A 81 0.06 -5.81 6.86
N HIS A 82 0.53 -5.85 8.11
CA HIS A 82 1.77 -6.50 8.56
C HIS A 82 1.47 -7.32 9.84
N GLY A 83 2.43 -8.05 10.33
CA GLY A 83 2.29 -8.78 11.60
C GLY A 83 2.49 -7.86 12.81
N ASN A 84 1.62 -7.99 13.82
CA ASN A 84 1.82 -7.36 15.12
C ASN A 84 2.98 -8.03 15.86
N GLY A 85 3.73 -7.26 16.63
CA GLY A 85 4.83 -7.80 17.42
C GLY A 85 5.90 -6.76 17.76
N THR A 86 6.91 -7.20 18.49
CA THR A 86 8.07 -6.36 18.78
C THR A 86 8.89 -6.13 17.53
N LYS A 87 9.11 -4.86 17.21
CA LYS A 87 9.93 -4.42 16.08
C LYS A 87 11.19 -3.73 16.59
N LYS A 88 12.28 -3.95 15.88
CA LYS A 88 13.54 -3.22 16.04
C LYS A 88 13.52 -2.00 15.13
N ILE A 89 13.67 -0.79 15.67
CA ILE A 89 13.39 0.46 14.99
C ILE A 89 14.61 1.37 15.06
N LEU A 90 15.07 1.89 13.92
CA LEU A 90 16.18 2.84 13.89
C LEU A 90 15.74 4.22 14.40
N PHE A 91 14.69 4.80 13.80
CA PHE A 91 14.11 6.07 14.21
C PHE A 91 12.72 5.86 14.80
N SER A 92 12.60 5.86 16.12
CA SER A 92 11.31 5.88 16.84
C SER A 92 11.05 7.32 17.29
N LEU A 93 10.18 8.03 16.57
CA LEU A 93 9.91 9.46 16.74
C LEU A 93 8.46 9.67 17.14
N GLU A 94 8.23 10.07 18.39
CA GLU A 94 6.89 10.14 18.98
C GLU A 94 6.59 11.52 19.54
N SER A 95 5.41 12.05 19.23
CA SER A 95 4.83 13.27 19.81
C SER A 95 5.61 14.57 19.54
N TYR A 96 6.41 14.61 18.48
CA TYR A 96 7.09 15.82 18.06
C TYR A 96 6.14 16.83 17.42
N LYS A 97 6.33 18.11 17.71
CA LYS A 97 5.67 19.21 16.99
C LYS A 97 6.24 19.38 15.58
N SER A 98 7.55 19.18 15.43
CA SER A 98 8.21 19.23 14.12
C SER A 98 9.39 18.27 14.06
N VAL A 99 9.43 17.47 13.01
CA VAL A 99 10.59 16.63 12.65
C VAL A 99 10.98 16.97 11.22
N GLU A 100 12.21 17.42 11.03
CA GLU A 100 12.82 17.60 9.71
C GLU A 100 14.02 16.65 9.58
N ILE A 101 14.05 15.80 8.55
CA ILE A 101 15.18 14.93 8.25
C ILE A 101 15.74 15.32 6.88
N VAL A 102 17.00 15.74 6.86
CA VAL A 102 17.73 16.15 5.66
C VAL A 102 18.82 15.13 5.38
N GLY A 103 18.57 14.29 4.39
CA GLY A 103 19.47 13.19 4.03
C GLY A 103 20.71 13.59 3.26
N ASN A 104 20.65 14.69 2.47
CA ASN A 104 21.78 15.17 1.63
C ASN A 104 22.37 14.10 0.70
N GLY A 105 21.55 13.11 0.26
CA GLY A 105 22.00 11.99 -0.54
C GLY A 105 22.70 10.88 0.27
N ALA A 106 22.47 10.82 1.56
CA ALA A 106 22.90 9.68 2.41
C ALA A 106 22.12 8.42 2.06
N THR A 107 22.79 7.28 2.16
CA THR A 107 22.22 5.94 2.03
C THR A 107 22.22 5.27 3.41
N LEU A 108 21.04 4.87 3.89
CA LEU A 108 20.90 3.99 5.03
C LEU A 108 20.86 2.56 4.51
N LEU A 109 21.91 1.80 4.76
CA LEU A 109 22.05 0.41 4.34
C LEU A 109 21.80 -0.50 5.54
N PHE A 110 20.69 -1.19 5.50
CA PHE A 110 20.24 -2.05 6.60
C PHE A 110 20.72 -3.49 6.43
N HIS A 111 20.86 -4.17 7.56
CA HIS A 111 21.08 -5.60 7.65
C HIS A 111 20.04 -6.23 8.59
N GLY A 112 19.47 -7.38 8.20
CA GLY A 112 18.52 -8.10 9.05
C GLY A 112 17.17 -7.40 9.23
N GLN A 113 16.42 -7.83 10.26
CA GLN A 113 15.08 -7.30 10.57
C GLN A 113 15.15 -6.00 11.36
N ILE A 114 15.02 -4.89 10.67
CA ILE A 114 14.96 -3.56 11.26
C ILE A 114 13.95 -2.70 10.49
N MET A 115 13.12 -1.92 11.21
CA MET A 115 12.22 -0.91 10.65
C MET A 115 12.96 0.43 10.64
N PRO A 116 13.15 1.07 9.47
CA PRO A 116 13.89 2.32 9.39
C PRO A 116 13.26 3.47 10.16
N PHE A 117 11.97 3.74 9.94
CA PHE A 117 11.29 4.91 10.50
C PHE A 117 9.91 4.58 11.04
N LEU A 118 9.66 4.97 12.29
CA LEU A 118 8.35 5.03 12.91
C LEU A 118 8.10 6.45 13.43
N PHE A 119 7.05 7.09 12.91
CA PHE A 119 6.55 8.38 13.38
C PHE A 119 5.18 8.18 14.03
N GLU A 120 5.00 8.61 15.26
CA GLU A 120 3.74 8.49 15.97
C GLU A 120 3.32 9.85 16.57
N ASN A 121 2.07 10.26 16.33
CA ASN A 121 1.50 11.50 16.85
C ASN A 121 2.31 12.78 16.54
N CYS A 122 3.10 12.82 15.47
CA CYS A 122 3.87 13.98 15.06
C CYS A 122 2.99 14.99 14.30
N GLN A 123 3.17 16.31 14.56
CA GLN A 123 2.31 17.33 13.97
C GLN A 123 2.81 17.85 12.62
N SER A 124 4.13 17.86 12.39
CA SER A 124 4.76 18.24 11.14
C SER A 124 5.97 17.35 10.90
N VAL A 125 5.97 16.63 9.77
CA VAL A 125 7.08 15.75 9.41
C VAL A 125 7.55 16.06 8.00
N SER A 126 8.85 16.31 7.85
CA SER A 126 9.50 16.49 6.55
C SER A 126 10.71 15.57 6.45
N VAL A 127 10.77 14.73 5.42
CA VAL A 127 11.94 13.88 5.13
C VAL A 127 12.36 14.14 3.69
N LYS A 128 13.67 14.38 3.49
CA LYS A 128 14.18 14.78 2.17
C LYS A 128 15.54 14.15 1.87
N GLY A 129 15.67 13.63 0.63
CA GLY A 129 16.97 13.28 0.03
C GLY A 129 17.69 12.10 0.70
N LEU A 130 16.95 11.02 1.06
CA LEU A 130 17.49 9.77 1.62
C LEU A 130 17.33 8.61 0.66
N THR A 131 18.31 7.70 0.69
CA THR A 131 18.22 6.38 0.07
C THR A 131 18.15 5.30 1.14
N ILE A 132 17.29 4.30 0.95
CA ILE A 132 17.08 3.16 1.84
C ILE A 132 17.30 1.88 1.05
N ASP A 133 18.16 1.00 1.55
CA ASP A 133 18.42 -0.31 0.96
C ASP A 133 18.81 -1.33 2.04
N TRP A 134 18.85 -2.61 1.66
CA TRP A 134 19.39 -3.71 2.44
C TRP A 134 20.54 -4.37 1.69
N ASP A 135 21.58 -4.74 2.40
CA ASP A 135 22.73 -5.48 1.84
C ASP A 135 22.31 -6.90 1.40
N ILE A 136 21.42 -7.54 2.15
CA ILE A 136 20.81 -8.84 1.82
C ILE A 136 19.29 -8.66 1.72
N PRO A 137 18.72 -8.70 0.51
CA PRO A 137 17.27 -8.59 0.34
C PRO A 137 16.55 -9.85 0.86
N PHE A 138 15.35 -9.67 1.40
CA PHE A 138 14.54 -10.75 1.99
C PHE A 138 13.72 -11.51 0.92
N THR A 139 14.39 -11.86 -0.18
CA THR A 139 13.80 -12.65 -1.25
C THR A 139 14.78 -13.69 -1.75
N PHE A 140 14.34 -14.93 -1.91
CA PHE A 140 15.09 -15.91 -2.68
C PHE A 140 15.07 -15.52 -4.16
N LEU A 141 16.21 -15.68 -4.85
CA LEU A 141 16.33 -15.34 -6.26
C LEU A 141 17.09 -16.45 -7.02
N GLY A 142 16.60 -16.82 -8.19
CA GLY A 142 17.28 -17.76 -9.08
C GLY A 142 16.71 -17.76 -10.48
N GLU A 143 17.42 -18.41 -11.42
CA GLU A 143 16.99 -18.59 -12.81
C GLU A 143 16.39 -19.99 -12.99
N VAL A 144 15.22 -20.09 -13.61
CA VAL A 144 14.60 -21.36 -14.01
C VAL A 144 15.35 -21.92 -15.21
N VAL A 145 16.06 -23.04 -15.02
CA VAL A 145 16.89 -23.64 -16.08
C VAL A 145 16.24 -24.84 -16.74
N SER A 146 15.32 -25.51 -16.04
CA SER A 146 14.58 -26.65 -16.59
C SER A 146 13.26 -26.87 -15.85
N VAL A 147 12.26 -27.41 -16.57
CA VAL A 147 10.92 -27.71 -16.02
C VAL A 147 10.42 -29.02 -16.59
N ASN A 148 9.86 -29.88 -15.73
CA ASN A 148 9.11 -31.07 -16.14
C ASN A 148 7.75 -31.11 -15.43
N SER A 149 6.73 -30.60 -16.09
CA SER A 149 5.37 -30.54 -15.53
C SER A 149 4.71 -31.92 -15.38
N LYS A 150 5.14 -32.93 -16.16
CA LYS A 150 4.60 -34.30 -16.05
C LYS A 150 5.09 -35.01 -14.80
N GLU A 151 6.36 -34.86 -14.50
CA GLU A 151 7.00 -35.41 -13.29
C GLU A 151 6.83 -34.50 -12.07
N GLY A 152 6.41 -33.26 -12.26
CA GLY A 152 6.14 -32.30 -11.19
C GLY A 152 7.40 -31.72 -10.56
N TRP A 153 8.36 -31.25 -11.37
CA TRP A 153 9.56 -30.59 -10.86
C TRP A 153 10.00 -29.40 -11.73
N ARG A 154 10.74 -28.51 -11.09
CA ARG A 154 11.49 -27.41 -11.73
C ARG A 154 12.92 -27.37 -11.20
N GLU A 155 13.85 -26.94 -12.03
CA GLU A 155 15.25 -26.76 -11.67
C GLU A 155 15.61 -25.28 -11.72
N ILE A 156 16.22 -24.79 -10.64
CA ILE A 156 16.55 -23.39 -10.43
C ILE A 156 18.06 -23.27 -10.20
N LYS A 157 18.71 -22.36 -10.93
CA LYS A 157 20.07 -21.91 -10.67
C LYS A 157 19.99 -20.72 -9.69
N PRO A 158 20.30 -20.92 -8.39
CA PRO A 158 20.17 -19.85 -7.42
C PRO A 158 21.25 -18.78 -7.63
N PHE A 159 20.89 -17.52 -7.35
CA PHE A 159 21.80 -16.39 -7.38
C PHE A 159 22.32 -16.07 -5.98
N LYS A 160 23.53 -15.46 -5.92
CA LYS A 160 24.12 -15.01 -4.64
C LYS A 160 23.42 -13.76 -4.09
N GLU A 161 22.87 -12.92 -4.97
CA GLU A 161 22.07 -11.74 -4.61
C GLU A 161 20.66 -12.14 -4.18
N GLY A 162 20.52 -12.87 -3.13
CA GLY A 162 19.26 -13.31 -2.58
C GLY A 162 19.46 -13.76 -1.15
N PHE A 163 18.38 -14.14 -0.53
CA PHE A 163 18.41 -14.64 0.83
C PHE A 163 19.27 -15.92 0.92
N SER A 164 20.11 -16.05 1.95
CA SER A 164 20.97 -17.20 2.15
C SER A 164 20.16 -18.49 2.35
N TRP A 165 20.66 -19.59 1.82
CA TRP A 165 20.01 -20.89 1.95
C TRP A 165 21.05 -22.03 2.02
N LYS A 166 20.63 -23.17 2.56
CA LYS A 166 21.38 -24.42 2.57
C LYS A 166 20.44 -25.61 2.34
N LEU A 167 20.99 -26.70 1.85
CA LEU A 167 20.25 -27.94 1.66
C LEU A 167 20.61 -28.93 2.77
N GLU A 168 19.63 -29.35 3.57
CA GLU A 168 19.79 -30.32 4.65
C GLU A 168 18.74 -31.41 4.51
N LYS A 169 19.18 -32.69 4.43
CA LYS A 169 18.29 -33.87 4.37
C LYS A 169 17.21 -33.81 3.29
N GLY A 170 17.51 -33.20 2.12
CA GLY A 170 16.55 -33.04 1.02
C GLY A 170 15.54 -31.91 1.16
N GLU A 171 15.70 -31.05 2.17
CA GLU A 171 14.91 -29.84 2.36
C GLU A 171 15.76 -28.59 2.25
N ILE A 172 15.22 -27.53 1.63
CA ILE A 172 15.86 -26.22 1.64
C ILE A 172 15.61 -25.58 3.00
N LYS A 173 16.69 -25.05 3.60
CA LYS A 173 16.65 -24.31 4.86
C LYS A 173 17.16 -22.90 4.62
N PHE A 174 16.47 -21.94 5.16
CA PHE A 174 16.89 -20.54 5.16
C PHE A 174 17.38 -20.20 6.56
N PRO A 175 18.70 -20.01 6.75
CA PRO A 175 19.23 -19.70 8.07
C PRO A 175 18.65 -18.38 8.58
N CYS A 176 18.43 -18.33 9.88
CA CYS A 176 18.02 -17.12 10.56
C CYS A 176 19.08 -16.01 10.36
N ILE A 177 18.65 -14.84 9.92
CA ILE A 177 19.44 -13.61 9.87
C ILE A 177 18.78 -12.62 10.78
N ASP A 178 19.40 -12.30 11.93
CA ASP A 178 18.90 -11.35 12.92
C ASP A 178 17.41 -11.53 13.30
N GLY A 179 17.02 -12.78 13.57
CA GLY A 179 15.66 -13.14 13.96
C GLY A 179 14.71 -13.48 12.80
N PHE A 180 15.13 -13.31 11.55
CA PHE A 180 14.34 -13.71 10.39
C PHE A 180 14.63 -15.15 9.96
N ASN A 181 13.58 -15.91 9.67
CA ASN A 181 13.70 -17.30 9.27
C ASN A 181 12.62 -17.68 8.26
N TYR A 182 13.03 -17.95 7.02
CA TYR A 182 12.16 -18.59 6.04
C TYR A 182 11.96 -20.05 6.39
N THR A 183 10.72 -20.51 6.34
CA THR A 183 10.35 -21.91 6.50
C THR A 183 10.06 -22.60 5.16
N CYS A 184 9.65 -21.81 4.14
CA CYS A 184 9.42 -22.28 2.78
C CYS A 184 9.71 -21.17 1.76
N LEU A 185 9.66 -21.45 0.46
CA LEU A 185 9.74 -20.40 -0.57
C LEU A 185 8.50 -19.50 -0.57
N GLY A 186 7.32 -20.04 -0.27
CA GLY A 186 6.07 -19.32 -0.17
C GLY A 186 5.66 -18.64 -1.47
N SER A 187 5.18 -17.40 -1.37
CA SER A 187 4.73 -16.62 -2.52
C SER A 187 5.87 -16.35 -3.50
N THR A 188 5.72 -16.88 -4.70
CA THR A 188 6.76 -16.95 -5.72
C THR A 188 6.22 -16.44 -7.05
N LEU A 189 7.04 -15.69 -7.80
CA LEU A 189 6.66 -15.10 -9.07
C LEU A 189 7.82 -15.13 -10.07
N PRO A 190 7.57 -15.46 -11.37
CA PRO A 190 8.57 -15.38 -12.42
C PRO A 190 8.63 -13.99 -13.06
N PHE A 191 9.85 -13.56 -13.38
CA PHE A 191 10.17 -12.29 -14.04
C PHE A 191 10.96 -12.52 -15.34
N GLU A 192 10.75 -11.69 -16.33
CA GLU A 192 11.54 -11.68 -17.56
C GLU A 192 12.96 -11.18 -17.25
N LYS A 193 13.98 -11.93 -17.67
CA LYS A 193 15.39 -11.64 -17.37
C LYS A 193 15.85 -10.27 -17.89
N GLY A 194 15.39 -9.85 -19.08
CA GLY A 194 15.83 -8.60 -19.70
C GLY A 194 15.11 -7.36 -19.18
N THR A 195 13.79 -7.42 -19.07
CA THR A 195 12.94 -6.28 -18.69
C THR A 195 12.67 -6.18 -17.21
N LYS A 196 12.87 -7.26 -16.46
CA LYS A 196 12.46 -7.45 -15.06
C LYS A 196 10.95 -7.22 -14.83
N ARG A 197 10.14 -7.35 -15.86
CA ARG A 197 8.67 -7.40 -15.76
C ARG A 197 8.24 -8.78 -15.29
N VAL A 198 7.08 -8.85 -14.67
CA VAL A 198 6.43 -10.15 -14.44
C VAL A 198 6.19 -10.83 -15.78
N VAL A 199 6.42 -12.14 -15.84
CA VAL A 199 6.25 -12.93 -17.09
C VAL A 199 4.81 -12.85 -17.56
N HIS A 200 4.64 -12.67 -18.88
CA HIS A 200 3.33 -12.68 -19.54
C HIS A 200 2.50 -13.91 -19.16
N GLY A 201 1.27 -13.69 -18.73
CA GLY A 201 0.36 -14.76 -18.33
C GLY A 201 0.70 -15.46 -17.02
N ALA A 202 1.66 -14.93 -16.25
CA ALA A 202 1.99 -15.52 -14.96
C ALA A 202 0.82 -15.43 -13.96
N ILE A 203 0.77 -16.42 -13.08
CA ILE A 203 -0.06 -16.42 -11.87
C ILE A 203 0.85 -16.60 -10.67
N ASP A 204 0.36 -16.18 -9.49
CA ASP A 204 1.08 -16.42 -8.25
C ASP A 204 1.28 -17.92 -8.01
N ILE A 205 2.47 -18.28 -7.60
CA ILE A 205 2.83 -19.63 -7.18
C ILE A 205 2.98 -19.60 -5.67
N ASP A 206 2.21 -20.41 -4.98
CA ASP A 206 2.37 -20.62 -3.54
C ASP A 206 3.14 -21.93 -3.34
N SER A 207 4.44 -21.81 -3.00
CA SER A 207 5.39 -22.91 -3.04
C SER A 207 5.59 -23.52 -1.66
N GLU A 208 4.99 -24.69 -1.45
CA GLU A 208 5.20 -25.54 -0.28
C GLU A 208 6.23 -26.63 -0.65
N LEU A 209 7.48 -26.43 -0.34
CA LEU A 209 8.57 -27.34 -0.74
C LEU A 209 8.38 -28.75 -0.20
N SER A 210 8.15 -29.73 -1.09
CA SER A 210 8.01 -31.13 -0.70
C SER A 210 9.32 -31.92 -0.70
N ARG A 211 10.18 -31.67 -1.70
CA ARG A 211 11.51 -32.31 -1.84
C ARG A 211 12.43 -31.45 -2.70
N VAL A 212 13.67 -31.32 -2.28
CA VAL A 212 14.70 -30.58 -3.04
C VAL A 212 15.97 -31.42 -3.15
N GLU A 213 16.54 -31.44 -4.34
CA GLU A 213 17.82 -32.09 -4.62
C GLU A 213 18.81 -31.09 -5.23
N ARG A 214 20.09 -31.25 -4.93
CA ARG A 214 21.16 -30.56 -5.65
C ARG A 214 21.53 -31.39 -6.89
N THR A 215 21.49 -30.78 -8.04
CA THR A 215 21.90 -31.44 -9.29
C THR A 215 23.44 -31.43 -9.40
N GLU A 216 23.98 -32.24 -10.33
CA GLU A 216 25.43 -32.29 -10.60
C GLU A 216 26.00 -30.92 -10.98
N ASN A 217 25.20 -30.07 -11.62
CA ASN A 217 25.56 -28.70 -12.00
C ASN A 217 25.45 -27.69 -10.84
N GLY A 218 25.10 -28.15 -9.63
CA GLY A 218 24.95 -27.31 -8.45
C GLY A 218 23.61 -26.55 -8.36
N ASN A 219 22.66 -26.77 -9.30
CA ASN A 219 21.33 -26.20 -9.26
C ASN A 219 20.45 -26.90 -8.20
N LEU A 220 19.29 -26.30 -7.91
CA LEU A 220 18.25 -26.89 -7.05
C LEU A 220 17.13 -27.45 -7.91
N ARG A 221 16.86 -28.75 -7.82
CA ARG A 221 15.67 -29.37 -8.39
C ARG A 221 14.63 -29.51 -7.30
N ILE A 222 13.48 -28.82 -7.51
CA ILE A 222 12.37 -28.75 -6.57
C ILE A 222 11.22 -29.59 -7.12
N TYR A 223 10.83 -30.63 -6.38
CA TYR A 223 9.71 -31.52 -6.71
C TYR A 223 8.43 -30.98 -6.06
N GLU A 224 7.57 -30.43 -6.88
CA GLU A 224 6.29 -29.85 -6.47
C GLU A 224 5.35 -29.79 -7.66
N LYS A 225 4.14 -30.31 -7.52
CA LYS A 225 3.10 -30.21 -8.56
C LYS A 225 2.46 -28.84 -8.51
N LEU A 226 2.66 -28.06 -9.56
CA LEU A 226 2.12 -26.72 -9.71
C LEU A 226 1.02 -26.67 -10.76
N HIS A 227 0.05 -25.77 -10.60
CA HIS A 227 -0.92 -25.45 -11.63
C HIS A 227 -0.30 -24.61 -12.76
N TYR A 228 0.74 -23.86 -12.47
CA TYR A 228 1.50 -23.03 -13.39
C TYR A 228 2.99 -23.23 -13.15
N TYR A 229 3.72 -23.58 -14.18
CA TYR A 229 5.18 -23.70 -14.12
C TYR A 229 5.84 -22.47 -14.76
N PRO A 230 6.80 -21.83 -14.07
CA PRO A 230 7.50 -20.66 -14.60
C PRO A 230 8.29 -21.05 -15.87
N PRO A 231 8.32 -20.20 -16.91
CA PRO A 231 9.08 -20.47 -18.12
C PRO A 231 10.58 -20.63 -17.88
N VAL A 232 11.22 -21.54 -18.62
CA VAL A 232 12.68 -21.67 -18.63
C VAL A 232 13.31 -20.36 -19.10
N GLY A 233 14.37 -19.91 -18.42
CA GLY A 233 15.05 -18.63 -18.64
C GLY A 233 14.45 -17.45 -17.88
N SER A 234 13.31 -17.63 -17.19
CA SER A 234 12.78 -16.60 -16.29
C SER A 234 13.53 -16.53 -14.97
N LEU A 235 13.55 -15.35 -14.36
CA LEU A 235 14.04 -15.15 -12.99
C LEU A 235 12.90 -15.43 -12.01
N LEU A 236 13.13 -16.32 -11.06
CA LEU A 236 12.15 -16.68 -10.04
C LEU A 236 12.50 -15.98 -8.74
N SER A 237 11.58 -15.19 -8.19
CA SER A 237 11.73 -14.58 -6.89
C SER A 237 10.63 -15.05 -5.94
N SER A 238 11.04 -15.33 -4.69
CA SER A 238 10.17 -15.80 -3.62
C SER A 238 10.39 -14.97 -2.37
N LYS A 239 9.31 -14.59 -1.67
CA LYS A 239 9.38 -13.73 -0.48
C LYS A 239 9.14 -14.46 0.84
N GLY A 240 9.08 -15.79 0.82
CA GLY A 240 8.82 -16.61 2.00
C GLY A 240 7.35 -16.83 2.29
N ASP A 241 7.06 -17.47 3.41
CA ASP A 241 5.70 -17.74 3.84
C ASP A 241 4.99 -16.45 4.32
N ARG A 242 3.66 -16.52 4.33
CA ARG A 242 2.79 -15.37 4.60
C ARG A 242 2.98 -14.76 5.98
N ASP A 243 3.39 -15.54 6.96
CA ASP A 243 3.56 -15.06 8.33
C ASP A 243 4.85 -14.25 8.51
N HIS A 244 5.79 -14.34 7.54
CA HIS A 244 7.12 -13.75 7.62
C HIS A 244 7.45 -12.83 6.44
N ASP A 245 6.60 -12.74 5.42
CA ASP A 245 6.88 -12.00 4.18
C ASP A 245 6.76 -10.47 4.32
N ARG A 246 6.25 -9.97 5.46
CA ARG A 246 6.03 -8.54 5.77
C ARG A 246 6.41 -8.23 7.21
N TYR A 247 7.68 -7.96 7.47
CA TYR A 247 8.13 -7.60 8.82
C TYR A 247 7.69 -6.21 9.24
N ALA A 248 8.01 -5.19 8.43
CA ALA A 248 7.68 -3.79 8.68
C ALA A 248 7.85 -2.96 7.41
N PRO A 249 7.14 -1.81 7.28
CA PRO A 249 7.40 -0.85 6.21
C PRO A 249 8.74 -0.12 6.43
N ALA A 250 9.26 0.51 5.36
CA ALA A 250 10.42 1.40 5.51
C ALA A 250 10.06 2.67 6.29
N PHE A 251 8.86 3.22 6.03
CA PHE A 251 8.29 4.35 6.77
C PHE A 251 6.91 3.99 7.28
N ASP A 252 6.69 4.14 8.59
CA ASP A 252 5.38 4.01 9.23
C ASP A 252 5.00 5.34 9.91
N PHE A 253 3.84 5.90 9.51
CA PHE A 253 3.29 7.14 10.05
C PHE A 253 1.95 6.87 10.72
N LYS A 254 1.90 6.97 12.04
CA LYS A 254 0.70 6.74 12.84
C LYS A 254 0.19 8.04 13.47
N GLU A 255 -1.05 8.40 13.14
CA GLU A 255 -1.71 9.60 13.69
C GLU A 255 -0.89 10.89 13.50
N CYS A 256 -0.11 10.98 12.43
CA CYS A 256 0.70 12.13 12.10
C CYS A 256 -0.04 13.14 11.21
N ARG A 257 0.44 14.38 11.20
CA ARG A 257 -0.17 15.47 10.41
C ARG A 257 0.90 16.19 9.59
N SER A 258 0.47 16.78 8.47
CA SER A 258 1.32 17.62 7.61
C SER A 258 2.65 16.94 7.26
N ILE A 259 2.55 15.83 6.53
CA ILE A 259 3.69 14.99 6.15
C ILE A 259 4.16 15.37 4.75
N SER A 260 5.45 15.62 4.59
CA SER A 260 6.09 15.89 3.30
C SER A 260 7.32 15.01 3.11
N LEU A 261 7.28 14.14 2.11
CA LEU A 261 8.37 13.28 1.70
C LEU A 261 8.84 13.72 0.31
N ASP A 262 10.10 14.06 0.16
CA ASP A 262 10.65 14.57 -1.09
C ASP A 262 11.99 13.93 -1.42
N SER A 263 12.15 13.45 -2.66
CA SER A 263 13.40 12.87 -3.15
C SER A 263 13.89 11.69 -2.28
N ILE A 264 12.97 10.81 -1.89
CA ILE A 264 13.27 9.57 -1.17
C ILE A 264 13.42 8.43 -2.17
N THR A 265 14.48 7.63 -2.02
CA THR A 265 14.68 6.41 -2.81
C THR A 265 14.62 5.19 -1.88
N ILE A 266 13.76 4.22 -2.20
CA ILE A 266 13.69 2.93 -1.52
C ILE A 266 14.05 1.84 -2.54
N HIS A 267 15.17 1.16 -2.32
CA HIS A 267 15.60 0.04 -3.14
C HIS A 267 15.09 -1.30 -2.62
N HIS A 268 14.88 -1.40 -1.31
CA HIS A 268 14.26 -2.56 -0.67
C HIS A 268 13.52 -2.16 0.60
N ALA A 269 12.50 -2.97 0.97
CA ALA A 269 11.85 -2.92 2.28
C ALA A 269 11.27 -4.31 2.63
N LEU A 270 11.21 -4.60 3.93
CA LEU A 270 10.73 -5.87 4.48
C LEU A 270 9.20 -5.93 4.57
N GLY A 271 8.51 -5.12 3.83
CA GLY A 271 7.09 -4.94 3.74
C GLY A 271 6.78 -3.84 2.74
N MET A 272 6.01 -2.83 3.13
CA MET A 272 5.67 -1.68 2.31
C MET A 272 6.81 -0.63 2.28
N GLY A 273 6.82 0.21 1.25
CA GLY A 273 7.71 1.38 1.22
C GLY A 273 7.25 2.44 2.22
N PHE A 274 6.05 2.96 2.03
CA PHE A 274 5.45 4.00 2.89
C PHE A 274 4.06 3.55 3.35
N LEU A 275 3.86 3.51 4.66
CA LEU A 275 2.58 3.21 5.31
C LEU A 275 2.11 4.43 6.12
N PHE A 276 0.84 4.80 5.94
CA PHE A 276 0.18 5.89 6.67
C PHE A 276 -1.09 5.37 7.32
N GLU A 277 -1.15 5.45 8.64
CA GLU A 277 -2.29 5.01 9.44
C GLU A 277 -2.88 6.22 10.18
N ARG A 278 -4.16 6.54 9.93
CA ARG A 278 -4.86 7.69 10.55
C ARG A 278 -4.04 8.99 10.50
N SER A 279 -3.38 9.23 9.38
CA SER A 279 -2.54 10.41 9.15
C SER A 279 -3.25 11.42 8.25
N GLU A 280 -2.82 12.69 8.32
CA GLU A 280 -3.52 13.82 7.70
C GLU A 280 -2.60 14.70 6.88
N ASN A 281 -3.03 15.12 5.67
CA ASN A 281 -2.31 16.01 4.76
C ASN A 281 -0.92 15.48 4.39
N ILE A 282 -0.88 14.60 3.40
CA ILE A 282 0.30 13.82 3.04
C ILE A 282 0.74 14.20 1.63
N ARG A 283 2.03 14.47 1.46
CA ARG A 283 2.65 14.75 0.17
C ARG A 283 3.87 13.85 -0.04
N ILE A 284 3.89 13.12 -1.16
CA ILE A 284 5.03 12.32 -1.60
C ILE A 284 5.45 12.88 -2.97
N LEU A 285 6.64 13.47 -3.02
CA LEU A 285 7.11 14.24 -4.16
C LEU A 285 8.46 13.68 -4.66
N ASN A 286 8.64 13.59 -5.97
CA ASN A 286 9.92 13.26 -6.61
C ASN A 286 10.59 12.00 -6.02
N SER A 287 9.81 11.09 -5.43
CA SER A 287 10.30 9.94 -4.67
C SER A 287 10.14 8.65 -5.46
N GLN A 288 10.91 7.63 -5.09
CA GLN A 288 10.90 6.40 -5.87
C GLN A 288 11.07 5.16 -5.01
N VAL A 289 10.37 4.09 -5.42
CA VAL A 289 10.55 2.71 -4.97
C VAL A 289 10.99 1.94 -6.20
N VAL A 290 12.28 1.64 -6.31
CA VAL A 290 12.89 1.10 -7.54
C VAL A 290 14.07 0.18 -7.20
N LEU A 291 14.41 -0.70 -8.11
CA LEU A 291 15.63 -1.49 -7.99
C LEU A 291 16.89 -0.61 -8.03
N PRO A 292 17.98 -0.98 -7.33
CA PRO A 292 19.27 -0.34 -7.54
C PRO A 292 19.79 -0.60 -8.97
N GLU A 293 20.67 0.27 -9.44
CA GLU A 293 21.32 0.08 -10.73
C GLU A 293 22.24 -1.16 -10.72
N HIS A 294 22.42 -1.79 -11.87
CA HIS A 294 23.32 -2.93 -12.09
C HIS A 294 23.08 -4.15 -11.16
N THR A 295 21.87 -4.32 -10.61
CA THR A 295 21.51 -5.44 -9.74
C THR A 295 20.91 -6.61 -10.52
N GLN A 296 21.03 -7.83 -9.99
CA GLN A 296 20.25 -8.99 -10.45
C GLN A 296 18.86 -9.05 -9.78
N ARG A 297 18.63 -8.28 -8.70
CA ARG A 297 17.33 -8.21 -8.01
C ARG A 297 16.20 -7.91 -9.00
N VAL A 298 15.04 -8.46 -8.73
CA VAL A 298 13.79 -8.21 -9.48
C VAL A 298 12.68 -7.66 -8.60
N ILE A 299 12.94 -7.53 -7.30
CA ILE A 299 11.99 -7.04 -6.29
C ILE A 299 12.59 -5.83 -5.56
N SER A 300 11.79 -4.76 -5.47
CA SER A 300 12.05 -3.61 -4.60
C SER A 300 11.44 -3.85 -3.20
N THR A 301 10.14 -3.66 -3.00
CA THR A 301 9.46 -3.94 -1.74
C THR A 301 8.72 -5.29 -1.77
N THR A 302 8.62 -5.98 -0.63
CA THR A 302 7.89 -7.25 -0.54
C THR A 302 6.37 -7.06 -0.48
N ALA A 303 5.90 -5.81 -0.30
CA ALA A 303 4.50 -5.39 -0.35
C ALA A 303 4.37 -4.09 -1.16
N ASP A 304 3.37 -3.24 -0.86
CA ASP A 304 3.05 -2.03 -1.62
C ASP A 304 4.16 -0.98 -1.62
N ALA A 305 4.20 -0.13 -2.65
CA ALA A 305 5.07 1.06 -2.57
C ALA A 305 4.50 2.09 -1.59
N THR A 306 3.19 2.37 -1.65
CA THR A 306 2.52 3.31 -0.74
C THR A 306 1.16 2.77 -0.29
N HIS A 307 0.82 2.95 0.98
CA HIS A 307 -0.41 2.44 1.57
C HIS A 307 -1.00 3.43 2.58
N PHE A 308 -2.30 3.72 2.47
CA PHE A 308 -2.99 4.73 3.28
C PHE A 308 -4.26 4.13 3.89
N VAL A 309 -4.27 4.00 5.22
CA VAL A 309 -5.38 3.42 5.98
C VAL A 309 -6.05 4.48 6.85
N ASN A 310 -7.34 4.72 6.64
CA ASN A 310 -8.10 5.73 7.39
C ASN A 310 -7.36 7.08 7.50
N CYS A 311 -6.76 7.55 6.42
CA CYS A 311 -6.18 8.89 6.34
C CYS A 311 -7.25 9.94 6.06
N LYS A 312 -6.93 11.23 6.25
CA LYS A 312 -7.84 12.34 5.91
C LYS A 312 -7.08 13.56 5.36
N GLY A 313 -7.84 14.60 4.98
CA GLY A 313 -7.29 15.76 4.30
C GLY A 313 -6.86 15.43 2.88
N ASP A 314 -5.81 16.05 2.39
CA ASP A 314 -5.32 15.86 1.03
C ASP A 314 -4.13 14.88 0.99
N ILE A 315 -4.20 13.91 0.08
CA ILE A 315 -3.08 13.06 -0.28
C ILE A 315 -2.62 13.44 -1.70
N LEU A 316 -1.36 13.81 -1.85
CA LEU A 316 -0.73 14.13 -3.12
C LEU A 316 0.47 13.22 -3.35
N ILE A 317 0.46 12.48 -4.48
CA ILE A 317 1.62 11.75 -5.00
C ILE A 317 1.98 12.38 -6.35
N GLU A 318 3.17 12.97 -6.44
CA GLU A 318 3.57 13.73 -7.63
C GLU A 318 4.99 13.44 -8.07
N ASN A 319 5.18 13.22 -9.39
CA ASN A 319 6.47 12.95 -10.02
C ASN A 319 7.23 11.76 -9.39
N CYS A 320 6.49 10.72 -8.99
CA CYS A 320 7.05 9.54 -8.33
C CYS A 320 7.22 8.37 -9.30
N ARG A 321 8.12 7.44 -8.94
CA ARG A 321 8.39 6.24 -9.72
C ARG A 321 8.34 5.01 -8.81
N PHE A 322 7.39 4.08 -9.08
CA PHE A 322 7.21 2.86 -8.31
C PHE A 322 7.33 1.64 -9.23
N GLU A 323 8.32 0.80 -8.98
CA GLU A 323 8.66 -0.33 -9.83
C GLU A 323 9.04 -1.56 -9.01
N ASN A 324 8.70 -2.74 -9.54
CA ASN A 324 9.13 -4.03 -9.02
C ASN A 324 8.69 -4.37 -7.59
N MET A 325 7.58 -3.79 -7.11
CA MET A 325 6.94 -4.22 -5.87
C MET A 325 6.29 -5.61 -6.04
N LEU A 326 6.24 -6.39 -4.97
CA LEU A 326 5.50 -7.65 -4.95
C LEU A 326 4.03 -7.48 -4.58
N ASP A 327 3.55 -6.25 -4.47
CA ASP A 327 2.13 -5.93 -4.33
C ASP A 327 1.80 -4.60 -5.03
N ASP A 328 0.87 -3.80 -4.52
CA ASP A 328 0.31 -2.63 -5.19
C ASP A 328 1.28 -1.44 -5.28
N GLY A 329 1.10 -0.63 -6.30
CA GLY A 329 1.79 0.67 -6.37
C GLY A 329 1.27 1.64 -5.30
N THR A 330 -0.05 1.71 -5.16
CA THR A 330 -0.71 2.58 -4.17
C THR A 330 -2.03 1.94 -3.74
N ASN A 331 -2.30 1.88 -2.44
CA ASN A 331 -3.59 1.48 -1.89
C ASN A 331 -4.12 2.57 -0.94
N VAL A 332 -5.34 3.06 -1.18
CA VAL A 332 -6.00 4.09 -0.34
C VAL A 332 -7.35 3.56 0.09
N HIS A 333 -7.55 3.37 1.38
CA HIS A 333 -8.80 2.80 1.90
C HIS A 333 -9.11 3.25 3.34
N GLY A 334 -10.39 3.13 3.70
CA GLY A 334 -10.83 3.09 5.08
C GLY A 334 -10.91 1.65 5.59
N THR A 335 -11.47 1.48 6.79
CA THR A 335 -11.67 0.16 7.40
C THR A 335 -13.14 -0.05 7.69
N TYR A 336 -13.69 -1.20 7.30
CA TYR A 336 -14.98 -1.68 7.81
C TYR A 336 -14.77 -2.43 9.13
N VAL A 337 -15.63 -2.14 10.10
CA VAL A 337 -15.81 -2.97 11.29
C VAL A 337 -17.22 -3.55 11.29
N GLU A 338 -17.34 -4.81 11.70
CA GLU A 338 -18.63 -5.50 11.78
C GLU A 338 -19.25 -5.33 13.17
N VAL A 339 -20.54 -5.05 13.24
CA VAL A 339 -21.30 -5.07 14.49
C VAL A 339 -21.35 -6.49 15.02
N ASP A 340 -20.69 -6.74 16.15
CA ASP A 340 -20.73 -8.00 16.85
C ASP A 340 -21.92 -8.08 17.82
N LYS A 341 -22.21 -6.96 18.51
CA LYS A 341 -23.33 -6.87 19.47
C LYS A 341 -23.81 -5.44 19.64
N VAL A 342 -25.12 -5.22 19.58
CA VAL A 342 -25.77 -4.01 20.08
C VAL A 342 -25.92 -4.17 21.60
N ILE A 343 -25.35 -3.26 22.40
CA ILE A 343 -25.32 -3.35 23.88
C ILE A 343 -26.53 -2.64 24.47
N ASP A 344 -26.76 -1.40 24.01
CA ASP A 344 -27.89 -0.55 24.37
C ASP A 344 -28.23 0.38 23.20
N ASP A 345 -29.08 1.38 23.40
CA ASP A 345 -29.55 2.30 22.37
C ASP A 345 -28.50 3.30 21.86
N HIS A 346 -27.35 3.41 22.52
CA HIS A 346 -26.22 4.28 22.11
C HIS A 346 -24.92 3.52 21.90
N THR A 347 -24.84 2.23 22.25
CA THR A 347 -23.57 1.52 22.36
C THR A 347 -23.55 0.21 21.59
N VAL A 348 -22.50 0.04 20.79
CA VAL A 348 -22.22 -1.21 20.06
C VAL A 348 -20.84 -1.76 20.44
N ARG A 349 -20.70 -3.08 20.35
CA ARG A 349 -19.41 -3.74 20.24
C ARG A 349 -19.20 -4.11 18.78
N VAL A 350 -18.05 -3.70 18.23
CA VAL A 350 -17.62 -4.00 16.86
C VAL A 350 -16.37 -4.85 16.86
N VAL A 351 -16.10 -5.52 15.75
CA VAL A 351 -14.95 -6.40 15.56
C VAL A 351 -14.19 -6.06 14.28
N LEU A 352 -12.85 -5.99 14.39
CA LEU A 352 -11.94 -6.01 13.26
C LEU A 352 -11.86 -7.44 12.74
N LYS A 353 -12.33 -7.69 11.53
CA LYS A 353 -12.53 -9.06 11.00
C LYS A 353 -11.27 -9.65 10.41
N HIS A 354 -10.47 -8.84 9.69
CA HIS A 354 -9.22 -9.32 9.11
C HIS A 354 -8.11 -9.32 10.17
N PHE A 355 -7.31 -10.39 10.20
CA PHE A 355 -6.29 -10.56 11.24
C PHE A 355 -5.16 -9.51 11.15
N GLU A 356 -4.80 -9.07 9.94
CA GLU A 356 -3.79 -8.01 9.72
C GLU A 356 -4.30 -6.59 10.07
N GLN A 357 -5.55 -6.44 10.49
CA GLN A 357 -6.10 -5.20 11.06
C GLN A 357 -6.13 -5.23 12.59
N SER A 358 -5.66 -6.31 13.22
CA SER A 358 -5.65 -6.44 14.69
C SER A 358 -4.85 -5.30 15.33
N GLY A 359 -5.45 -4.63 16.33
CA GLY A 359 -4.84 -3.47 17.01
C GLY A 359 -5.03 -2.12 16.29
N PHE A 360 -5.65 -2.10 15.10
CA PHE A 360 -5.90 -0.86 14.38
C PHE A 360 -6.93 0.03 15.10
N LYS A 361 -6.65 1.33 15.17
CA LYS A 361 -7.55 2.33 15.78
C LYS A 361 -8.62 2.75 14.78
N PHE A 362 -9.79 2.13 14.83
CA PHE A 362 -10.89 2.42 13.91
C PHE A 362 -11.47 3.84 14.05
N ALA A 363 -11.70 4.31 15.29
CA ALA A 363 -12.32 5.61 15.56
C ALA A 363 -11.77 6.26 16.83
N GLY A 364 -12.01 7.57 16.96
CA GLY A 364 -11.79 8.37 18.15
C GLY A 364 -13.04 9.14 18.55
N LYS A 365 -13.04 9.73 19.76
CA LYS A 365 -14.11 10.65 20.19
C LYS A 365 -14.22 11.80 19.20
N GLY A 366 -15.45 12.10 18.78
CA GLY A 366 -15.76 13.17 17.83
C GLY A 366 -15.71 12.73 16.34
N ASP A 367 -15.27 11.51 16.04
CA ASP A 367 -15.35 10.98 14.68
C ASP A 367 -16.81 10.70 14.30
N ASP A 368 -17.21 11.09 13.10
CA ASP A 368 -18.45 10.67 12.48
C ASP A 368 -18.28 9.28 11.88
N VAL A 369 -19.30 8.44 12.02
CA VAL A 369 -19.33 7.06 11.51
C VAL A 369 -20.58 6.82 10.69
N TRP A 370 -20.42 6.25 9.51
CA TRP A 370 -21.52 5.72 8.71
C TRP A 370 -21.94 4.33 9.16
N PHE A 371 -23.25 4.09 9.11
CA PHE A 371 -23.85 2.78 9.34
C PHE A 371 -24.35 2.22 7.99
N ILE A 372 -23.98 0.97 7.72
CA ILE A 372 -24.35 0.22 6.52
C ILE A 372 -25.14 -1.00 6.98
N LEU A 373 -26.47 -0.90 6.88
CA LEU A 373 -27.39 -1.93 7.36
C LEU A 373 -27.78 -2.84 6.19
N HIS A 374 -27.41 -4.13 6.30
CA HIS A 374 -27.82 -5.09 5.26
C HIS A 374 -29.34 -5.31 5.23
N PRO A 375 -29.95 -5.56 4.03
CA PRO A 375 -29.25 -5.98 2.81
C PRO A 375 -28.66 -4.84 1.95
N SER A 376 -28.87 -3.55 2.26
CA SER A 376 -28.32 -2.48 1.45
C SER A 376 -26.82 -2.26 1.69
N PRO A 377 -26.00 -2.15 0.63
CA PRO A 377 -24.59 -1.82 0.77
C PRO A 377 -24.31 -0.31 0.87
N GLN A 378 -25.37 0.52 0.87
CA GLN A 378 -25.26 1.97 0.90
C GLN A 378 -25.04 2.50 2.33
N ARG A 379 -24.40 3.65 2.45
CA ARG A 379 -24.30 4.44 3.68
C ARG A 379 -25.68 5.00 4.03
N GLN A 380 -26.30 4.56 5.14
CA GLN A 380 -27.71 4.85 5.46
C GLN A 380 -27.88 5.87 6.57
N ALA A 381 -27.00 5.87 7.55
CA ALA A 381 -27.09 6.78 8.69
C ALA A 381 -25.69 7.24 9.12
N VAL A 382 -25.65 8.35 9.85
CA VAL A 382 -24.44 8.93 10.44
C VAL A 382 -24.67 9.19 11.92
N ASN A 383 -23.67 8.85 12.74
CA ASN A 383 -23.66 9.24 14.16
C ASN A 383 -22.24 9.57 14.60
N THR A 384 -22.09 10.42 15.61
CA THR A 384 -20.81 10.87 16.12
C THR A 384 -20.40 10.04 17.34
N VAL A 385 -19.16 9.57 17.35
CA VAL A 385 -18.59 8.79 18.45
C VAL A 385 -18.40 9.67 19.68
N ASP A 386 -19.02 9.31 20.78
CA ASP A 386 -18.82 9.95 22.09
C ASP A 386 -17.64 9.36 22.85
N SER A 387 -17.53 8.03 22.85
CA SER A 387 -16.42 7.35 23.51
C SER A 387 -16.04 6.04 22.83
N VAL A 388 -14.76 5.68 22.97
CA VAL A 388 -14.17 4.46 22.44
C VAL A 388 -13.50 3.70 23.59
N PHE A 389 -13.77 2.40 23.68
CA PHE A 389 -13.09 1.53 24.62
C PHE A 389 -12.57 0.28 23.91
N THR A 390 -11.26 0.17 23.80
CA THR A 390 -10.58 -1.00 23.22
C THR A 390 -10.61 -2.14 24.21
N LEU A 391 -11.34 -3.20 23.88
CA LEU A 391 -11.43 -4.40 24.72
C LEU A 391 -10.20 -5.30 24.57
N ASN A 392 -9.74 -5.43 23.33
CA ASN A 392 -8.49 -6.11 22.93
C ASN A 392 -8.15 -5.72 21.48
N GLU A 393 -7.16 -6.34 20.88
CA GLU A 393 -6.73 -6.03 19.50
C GLU A 393 -7.81 -6.18 18.42
N ARG A 394 -8.90 -6.91 18.69
CA ARG A 394 -9.97 -7.19 17.72
C ARG A 394 -11.31 -6.55 18.05
N PHE A 395 -11.64 -6.40 19.33
CA PHE A 395 -12.96 -5.93 19.75
C PHE A 395 -12.89 -4.52 20.36
N ILE A 396 -13.78 -3.65 19.85
CA ILE A 396 -13.89 -2.24 20.26
C ILE A 396 -15.35 -1.98 20.68
N ARG A 397 -15.55 -1.31 21.80
CA ARG A 397 -16.85 -0.78 22.19
C ARG A 397 -16.90 0.69 21.81
N LEU A 398 -17.92 1.07 21.03
CA LEU A 398 -18.20 2.43 20.59
C LEU A 398 -19.51 2.90 21.21
N SER A 399 -19.50 4.05 21.88
CA SER A 399 -20.72 4.76 22.29
C SER A 399 -20.89 6.01 21.43
N PHE A 400 -22.14 6.35 21.11
CA PHE A 400 -22.50 7.41 20.19
C PHE A 400 -23.32 8.50 20.87
N THR A 401 -23.24 9.73 20.35
CA THR A 401 -23.93 10.92 20.90
C THR A 401 -25.45 10.89 20.72
N LYS A 402 -25.94 10.16 19.70
CA LYS A 402 -27.36 10.00 19.40
C LYS A 402 -27.74 8.52 19.46
N PRO A 403 -29.03 8.19 19.61
CA PRO A 403 -29.47 6.80 19.49
C PRO A 403 -29.00 6.13 18.20
N LEU A 404 -28.73 4.86 18.27
CA LEU A 404 -28.33 4.01 17.14
C LEU A 404 -29.46 3.93 16.11
N PRO A 405 -29.14 3.74 14.82
CA PRO A 405 -30.16 3.54 13.78
C PRO A 405 -31.09 2.39 14.11
N ALA A 406 -32.39 2.58 13.89
CA ALA A 406 -33.37 1.52 14.04
C ALA A 406 -33.04 0.33 13.12
N GLY A 407 -33.11 -0.87 13.66
CA GLY A 407 -32.84 -2.10 12.89
C GLY A 407 -31.36 -2.48 12.82
N LEU A 408 -30.44 -1.71 13.44
CA LEU A 408 -29.04 -2.09 13.55
C LEU A 408 -28.89 -3.44 14.27
N LYS A 409 -28.14 -4.34 13.67
CA LYS A 409 -27.99 -5.73 14.18
C LYS A 409 -26.59 -6.28 13.92
N LYS A 410 -26.31 -7.40 14.53
CA LYS A 410 -25.07 -8.16 14.27
C LYS A 410 -24.91 -8.45 12.77
N GLY A 411 -23.69 -8.24 12.27
CA GLY A 411 -23.35 -8.42 10.86
C GLY A 411 -23.47 -7.16 10.00
N ASP A 412 -24.10 -6.07 10.52
CA ASP A 412 -24.05 -4.76 9.87
C ASP A 412 -22.65 -4.17 9.95
N MET A 413 -22.31 -3.26 9.03
CA MET A 413 -20.98 -2.66 8.94
C MET A 413 -21.00 -1.20 9.41
N LEU A 414 -19.90 -0.78 10.02
CA LEU A 414 -19.60 0.61 10.28
C LEU A 414 -18.36 1.02 9.48
N GLU A 415 -18.39 2.24 8.96
CA GLU A 415 -17.31 2.89 8.22
C GLU A 415 -17.01 4.26 8.83
N ASN A 416 -15.75 4.58 9.07
CA ASN A 416 -15.38 5.90 9.59
C ASN A 416 -15.54 6.96 8.49
N LYS A 417 -16.43 7.95 8.73
CA LYS A 417 -16.72 9.04 7.79
C LYS A 417 -15.67 10.13 7.84
N THR A 418 -15.16 10.44 9.04
CA THR A 418 -14.21 11.55 9.25
C THR A 418 -12.86 11.29 8.60
N TRP A 419 -12.44 10.04 8.56
CA TRP A 419 -11.13 9.62 8.06
C TRP A 419 -11.23 9.05 6.65
N ASN A 420 -11.43 9.95 5.69
CA ASN A 420 -11.38 9.71 4.26
C ASN A 420 -10.60 10.86 3.59
N PRO A 421 -9.62 10.58 2.73
CA PRO A 421 -8.84 11.61 2.06
C PRO A 421 -9.43 11.99 0.71
N ALA A 422 -9.20 13.24 0.27
CA ALA A 422 -9.12 13.55 -1.13
C ALA A 422 -7.77 13.04 -1.68
N PHE A 423 -7.75 12.53 -2.92
CA PHE A 423 -6.56 11.88 -3.46
C PHE A 423 -6.19 12.45 -4.84
N THR A 424 -4.92 12.79 -5.01
CA THR A 424 -4.36 13.22 -6.29
C THR A 424 -3.06 12.47 -6.58
N MET A 425 -2.99 11.84 -7.76
CA MET A 425 -1.77 11.24 -8.29
C MET A 425 -1.51 11.80 -9.68
N ARG A 426 -0.33 12.39 -9.90
CA ARG A 426 0.03 12.97 -11.20
C ARG A 426 1.52 12.90 -11.52
N GLY A 427 1.82 12.76 -12.83
CA GLY A 427 3.20 12.71 -13.31
C GLY A 427 3.99 11.50 -12.85
N CYS A 428 3.31 10.42 -12.43
CA CYS A 428 3.94 9.23 -11.86
C CYS A 428 4.14 8.12 -12.89
N THR A 429 5.15 7.29 -12.66
CA THR A 429 5.39 6.04 -13.41
C THR A 429 5.27 4.85 -12.46
N ILE A 430 4.32 3.95 -12.72
CA ILE A 430 4.13 2.72 -11.93
C ILE A 430 4.16 1.54 -12.89
N ARG A 431 5.18 0.68 -12.78
CA ARG A 431 5.39 -0.42 -13.73
C ARG A 431 6.17 -1.60 -13.18
N ASN A 432 6.22 -2.69 -13.94
CA ASN A 432 7.02 -3.90 -13.71
C ASN A 432 6.74 -4.57 -12.35
N HIS A 433 5.56 -4.40 -11.80
CA HIS A 433 5.21 -4.89 -10.47
C HIS A 433 4.10 -5.95 -10.52
N ARG A 434 4.02 -6.74 -9.46
CA ARG A 434 2.87 -7.59 -9.20
C ARG A 434 1.70 -6.73 -8.72
N ALA A 435 0.48 -7.22 -8.95
CA ALA A 435 -0.79 -6.68 -8.49
C ALA A 435 -1.22 -5.40 -9.21
N ARG A 436 -1.72 -4.39 -8.54
CA ARG A 436 -2.43 -3.24 -9.13
C ARG A 436 -1.61 -1.97 -8.97
N SER A 437 -1.63 -1.09 -10.00
CA SER A 437 -0.90 0.16 -9.85
C SER A 437 -1.57 1.09 -8.83
N VAL A 438 -2.92 1.16 -8.82
CA VAL A 438 -3.68 1.97 -7.85
C VAL A 438 -4.90 1.19 -7.38
N ILE A 439 -5.08 1.05 -6.06
CA ILE A 439 -6.34 0.69 -5.44
C ILE A 439 -6.90 1.92 -4.71
N LEU A 440 -8.17 2.19 -4.92
CA LEU A 440 -8.79 3.37 -4.35
C LEU A 440 -10.18 3.07 -3.79
N LYS A 441 -10.43 3.58 -2.58
CA LYS A 441 -11.66 3.35 -1.81
C LYS A 441 -11.98 4.55 -0.93
N THR A 442 -12.09 5.75 -1.53
CA THR A 442 -12.49 6.98 -0.82
C THR A 442 -13.70 7.63 -1.49
N PRO A 443 -14.68 8.15 -0.72
CA PRO A 443 -15.83 8.88 -1.28
C PRO A 443 -15.49 10.30 -1.72
N LEU A 444 -14.33 10.81 -1.33
CA LEU A 444 -13.94 12.18 -1.64
C LEU A 444 -13.32 12.26 -3.05
N LYS A 445 -13.16 13.49 -3.52
CA LYS A 445 -12.62 13.79 -4.84
C LYS A 445 -11.29 13.09 -5.08
N THR A 446 -11.24 12.35 -6.18
CA THR A 446 -10.03 11.66 -6.66
C THR A 446 -9.65 12.15 -8.05
N VAL A 447 -8.36 12.44 -8.25
CA VAL A 447 -7.78 12.79 -9.55
C VAL A 447 -6.55 11.94 -9.82
N ILE A 448 -6.58 11.17 -10.92
CA ILE A 448 -5.45 10.38 -11.41
C ILE A 448 -5.15 10.86 -12.82
N GLU A 449 -4.07 11.61 -13.01
CA GLU A 449 -3.81 12.29 -14.28
C GLU A 449 -2.33 12.31 -14.69
N ASN A 450 -2.09 12.24 -16.01
CA ASN A 450 -0.75 12.37 -16.60
C ASN A 450 0.25 11.32 -16.07
N ASN A 451 -0.23 10.09 -15.76
CA ASN A 451 0.60 9.00 -15.26
C ASN A 451 0.87 7.96 -16.36
N TYR A 452 1.93 7.18 -16.17
CA TYR A 452 2.23 5.98 -16.94
C TYR A 452 2.07 4.74 -16.07
N PHE A 453 1.27 3.77 -16.55
CA PHE A 453 0.98 2.52 -15.86
C PHE A 453 1.29 1.30 -16.71
N SER A 454 1.96 0.30 -16.10
CA SER A 454 2.13 -1.04 -16.68
C SER A 454 2.17 -2.06 -15.55
N SER A 455 1.10 -2.83 -15.38
CA SER A 455 0.90 -3.71 -14.22
C SER A 455 0.56 -5.15 -14.64
N MET A 456 0.94 -6.12 -13.82
CA MET A 456 0.56 -7.51 -13.97
C MET A 456 -0.96 -7.70 -13.89
N MET A 457 -1.61 -7.09 -12.90
CA MET A 457 -3.07 -7.09 -12.75
C MET A 457 -3.67 -5.78 -13.27
N SER A 458 -4.78 -5.34 -12.72
CA SER A 458 -5.43 -4.08 -13.12
C SER A 458 -4.53 -2.88 -12.88
N ALA A 459 -4.55 -1.90 -13.79
CA ALA A 459 -3.89 -0.63 -13.52
C ALA A 459 -4.60 0.10 -12.39
N ILE A 460 -5.92 0.24 -12.47
CA ILE A 460 -6.71 0.88 -11.43
C ILE A 460 -7.82 -0.06 -10.98
N LEU A 461 -7.88 -0.31 -9.68
CA LEU A 461 -8.92 -1.11 -9.03
C LEU A 461 -9.71 -0.25 -8.05
N LEU A 462 -11.03 -0.15 -8.27
CA LEU A 462 -11.97 0.45 -7.33
C LEU A 462 -12.77 -0.69 -6.68
N ARG A 463 -12.53 -0.94 -5.38
CA ARG A 463 -13.09 -2.12 -4.72
C ARG A 463 -13.21 -1.94 -3.21
N GLY A 464 -14.40 -1.56 -2.72
CA GLY A 464 -14.73 -1.74 -1.31
C GLY A 464 -14.99 -3.22 -1.01
N GLU A 465 -14.62 -3.70 0.17
CA GLU A 465 -14.66 -5.12 0.50
C GLU A 465 -15.15 -5.38 1.92
N THR A 466 -16.22 -6.20 2.06
CA THR A 466 -16.73 -6.69 3.36
C THR A 466 -16.61 -8.20 3.48
N HIS A 467 -15.74 -8.83 2.71
CA HIS A 467 -15.63 -10.29 2.64
C HIS A 467 -14.36 -10.86 3.28
N PHE A 468 -13.19 -10.32 2.96
CA PHE A 468 -11.91 -10.83 3.45
C PHE A 468 -11.07 -9.70 4.08
N TRP A 469 -10.69 -8.67 3.31
CA TRP A 469 -9.82 -7.59 3.79
C TRP A 469 -10.55 -6.58 4.69
N PHE A 470 -11.87 -6.45 4.55
CA PHE A 470 -12.67 -5.44 5.26
C PHE A 470 -12.16 -4.02 5.06
N GLU A 471 -11.65 -3.74 3.89
CA GLU A 471 -11.21 -2.41 3.47
C GLU A 471 -12.41 -1.62 2.91
N SER A 472 -12.73 -0.49 3.51
CA SER A 472 -13.79 0.41 3.06
C SER A 472 -13.21 1.43 2.08
N GLY A 473 -13.94 2.07 1.20
CA GLY A 473 -15.35 2.18 1.03
C GLY A 473 -15.72 2.42 -0.44
N ALA A 474 -16.97 2.79 -0.68
CA ALA A 474 -17.45 3.15 -2.01
C ALA A 474 -16.85 4.48 -2.50
N VAL A 475 -16.49 4.57 -3.79
CA VAL A 475 -16.04 5.81 -4.41
C VAL A 475 -17.24 6.63 -4.90
N GLU A 476 -17.14 7.98 -4.89
CA GLU A 476 -18.23 8.86 -5.27
C GLU A 476 -17.86 9.99 -6.26
N ASP A 477 -16.59 10.28 -6.45
CA ASP A 477 -16.11 11.29 -7.41
C ASP A 477 -14.69 10.96 -7.88
N VAL A 478 -14.58 10.25 -9.01
CA VAL A 478 -13.29 9.79 -9.55
C VAL A 478 -13.07 10.32 -10.95
N LEU A 479 -11.95 11.00 -11.17
CA LEU A 479 -11.47 11.45 -12.46
C LEU A 479 -10.16 10.77 -12.81
N ILE A 480 -10.15 10.00 -13.90
CA ILE A 480 -8.97 9.33 -14.46
C ILE A 480 -8.77 9.90 -15.85
N GLN A 481 -7.75 10.76 -16.03
CA GLN A 481 -7.57 11.46 -17.30
C GLN A 481 -6.12 11.58 -17.76
N ASN A 482 -5.94 11.62 -19.09
CA ASN A 482 -4.64 11.87 -19.73
C ASN A 482 -3.53 10.89 -19.29
N ASN A 483 -3.89 9.66 -18.88
CA ASN A 483 -2.92 8.66 -18.49
C ASN A 483 -2.56 7.77 -19.69
N THR A 484 -1.38 7.16 -19.63
CA THR A 484 -0.95 6.10 -20.54
C THR A 484 -0.96 4.77 -19.80
N PHE A 485 -1.69 3.79 -20.37
CA PHE A 485 -1.76 2.42 -19.87
C PHE A 485 -1.09 1.50 -20.91
N GLU A 486 0.02 0.87 -20.53
CA GLU A 486 0.83 0.03 -21.40
C GLU A 486 0.79 -1.41 -20.95
N ASN A 487 0.16 -2.28 -21.73
CA ASN A 487 0.10 -3.72 -21.47
C ASN A 487 -0.27 -4.08 -20.02
N CYS A 488 -1.28 -3.41 -19.46
CA CYS A 488 -1.82 -3.74 -18.14
C CYS A 488 -2.74 -4.97 -18.20
N ALA A 489 -3.02 -5.57 -17.03
CA ALA A 489 -3.82 -6.79 -16.90
C ALA A 489 -3.20 -7.99 -17.65
N ASP A 490 -1.90 -8.18 -17.53
CA ASP A 490 -1.07 -9.16 -18.22
C ASP A 490 -0.89 -10.49 -17.46
N CYS A 491 -1.68 -10.76 -16.44
CA CYS A 491 -1.61 -12.01 -15.67
C CYS A 491 -2.54 -13.10 -16.21
N GLY A 492 -2.30 -14.36 -15.81
CA GLY A 492 -3.10 -15.52 -16.17
C GLY A 492 -4.53 -15.55 -15.59
N THR A 493 -4.94 -14.51 -14.87
CA THR A 493 -6.29 -14.32 -14.36
C THR A 493 -6.98 -13.12 -15.00
N ARG A 494 -8.32 -13.13 -15.03
CA ARG A 494 -9.07 -12.06 -15.72
C ARG A 494 -9.06 -10.77 -14.93
N HIS A 495 -8.53 -9.73 -15.55
CA HIS A 495 -8.51 -8.35 -15.07
C HIS A 495 -8.96 -7.36 -16.15
N ALA A 496 -8.95 -6.07 -15.84
CA ALA A 496 -9.17 -4.97 -16.77
C ALA A 496 -8.20 -3.83 -16.45
N VAL A 497 -7.98 -2.91 -17.38
CA VAL A 497 -7.18 -1.70 -17.12
C VAL A 497 -7.82 -0.89 -15.98
N LEU A 498 -9.11 -0.57 -16.11
CA LEU A 498 -9.96 -0.08 -15.02
C LEU A 498 -10.91 -1.18 -14.58
N TYR A 499 -10.78 -1.63 -13.34
CA TYR A 499 -11.60 -2.68 -12.75
C TYR A 499 -12.38 -2.14 -11.56
N VAL A 500 -13.71 -2.03 -11.70
CA VAL A 500 -14.62 -1.55 -10.66
C VAL A 500 -15.48 -2.73 -10.23
N THR A 501 -15.24 -3.27 -9.03
CA THR A 501 -15.93 -4.48 -8.60
C THR A 501 -15.90 -4.61 -7.08
N PRO A 502 -16.96 -4.15 -6.40
CA PRO A 502 -17.07 -4.33 -4.95
C PRO A 502 -17.17 -5.80 -4.59
N ARG A 503 -16.51 -6.18 -3.51
CA ARG A 503 -16.49 -7.55 -2.99
C ARG A 503 -17.23 -7.61 -1.66
N LEU A 504 -18.57 -7.67 -1.74
CA LEU A 504 -19.44 -7.61 -0.57
C LEU A 504 -19.87 -9.01 -0.12
N GLY A 505 -20.06 -9.16 1.19
CA GLY A 505 -20.59 -10.40 1.78
C GLY A 505 -21.99 -10.74 1.26
N LYS A 506 -22.38 -12.02 1.36
CA LYS A 506 -23.66 -12.56 0.85
C LYS A 506 -24.90 -11.92 1.48
N GLN A 507 -24.76 -11.24 2.61
CA GLN A 507 -25.84 -10.51 3.30
C GLN A 507 -26.27 -9.25 2.55
N PHE A 508 -25.46 -8.75 1.61
CA PHE A 508 -25.78 -7.54 0.83
C PHE A 508 -26.46 -7.88 -0.50
N ASP A 509 -27.41 -7.02 -0.89
CA ASP A 509 -28.13 -7.15 -2.15
C ASP A 509 -27.17 -6.90 -3.35
N PRO A 510 -26.93 -7.94 -4.20
CA PRO A 510 -26.01 -7.83 -5.32
C PRO A 510 -26.52 -6.94 -6.47
N THR A 511 -27.81 -6.54 -6.47
CA THR A 511 -28.44 -5.74 -7.53
C THR A 511 -28.32 -4.24 -7.29
N GLN A 512 -27.98 -3.81 -6.07
CA GLN A 512 -27.80 -2.40 -5.74
C GLN A 512 -26.44 -1.89 -6.19
N THR A 513 -26.42 -0.64 -6.69
CA THR A 513 -25.18 0.05 -7.03
C THR A 513 -24.34 0.32 -5.78
N TYR A 514 -23.03 0.41 -5.96
CA TYR A 514 -22.09 0.65 -4.87
C TYR A 514 -21.22 1.88 -5.14
N ASP A 515 -20.45 1.89 -6.23
CA ASP A 515 -19.59 2.98 -6.65
C ASP A 515 -20.35 3.95 -7.58
N ARG A 516 -19.93 5.25 -7.59
CA ARG A 516 -20.61 6.26 -8.43
C ARG A 516 -19.67 7.33 -8.99
N ASN A 517 -20.15 8.01 -10.07
CA ASN A 517 -19.52 9.18 -10.68
C ASN A 517 -18.05 8.97 -11.08
N ILE A 518 -17.80 7.95 -11.90
CA ILE A 518 -16.48 7.61 -12.41
C ILE A 518 -16.33 8.18 -13.82
N ARG A 519 -15.25 8.92 -14.08
CA ARG A 519 -14.92 9.53 -15.37
C ARG A 519 -13.55 9.04 -15.83
N PHE A 520 -13.54 8.33 -16.95
CA PHE A 520 -12.34 7.79 -17.62
C PHE A 520 -12.17 8.50 -18.96
N ILE A 521 -11.32 9.54 -19.00
CA ILE A 521 -11.35 10.55 -20.07
C ILE A 521 -9.96 10.77 -20.66
N ASN A 522 -9.88 10.85 -22.01
CA ASN A 522 -8.67 11.23 -22.75
C ASN A 522 -7.42 10.39 -22.40
N ASN A 523 -7.61 9.12 -22.04
CA ASN A 523 -6.48 8.23 -21.75
C ASN A 523 -6.02 7.52 -23.03
N THR A 524 -4.75 7.13 -23.07
CA THR A 524 -4.20 6.24 -24.09
C THR A 524 -4.01 4.85 -23.50
N ILE A 525 -4.64 3.85 -24.08
CA ILE A 525 -4.53 2.45 -23.71
C ILE A 525 -3.87 1.69 -24.86
N ASN A 526 -2.64 1.24 -24.67
CA ASN A 526 -1.91 0.41 -25.63
C ASN A 526 -1.75 -0.99 -25.04
N SER A 527 -2.47 -1.98 -25.57
CA SER A 527 -2.51 -3.31 -24.96
C SER A 527 -2.77 -4.40 -25.99
N PHE A 528 -2.12 -5.56 -25.84
CA PHE A 528 -2.47 -6.77 -26.57
C PHE A 528 -3.73 -7.44 -25.99
N ASN A 529 -4.07 -7.23 -24.71
CA ASN A 529 -5.31 -7.71 -24.10
C ASN A 529 -6.49 -6.80 -24.48
N PRO A 530 -7.68 -7.37 -24.81
CA PRO A 530 -8.82 -6.57 -25.26
C PRO A 530 -9.52 -5.80 -24.18
N ARG A 531 -9.56 -6.28 -22.91
CA ARG A 531 -10.41 -5.72 -21.86
C ARG A 531 -9.83 -4.44 -21.27
N VAL A 532 -10.54 -3.33 -21.48
CA VAL A 532 -10.18 -2.02 -20.94
C VAL A 532 -10.94 -1.74 -19.65
N ILE A 533 -12.26 -1.92 -19.63
CA ILE A 533 -13.08 -1.67 -18.44
C ILE A 533 -13.91 -2.90 -18.10
N TRP A 534 -13.88 -3.26 -16.82
CA TRP A 534 -14.85 -4.17 -16.21
C TRP A 534 -15.48 -3.45 -15.03
N ALA A 535 -16.77 -3.15 -15.12
CA ALA A 535 -17.52 -2.44 -14.09
C ALA A 535 -18.70 -3.27 -13.59
N ASP A 536 -18.80 -3.41 -12.27
CA ASP A 536 -19.91 -4.04 -11.56
C ASP A 536 -20.51 -3.06 -10.55
N ARG A 537 -21.82 -2.86 -10.58
CA ARG A 537 -22.62 -2.06 -9.63
C ARG A 537 -22.23 -0.58 -9.57
N VAL A 538 -22.01 0.04 -10.72
CA VAL A 538 -21.64 1.46 -10.84
C VAL A 538 -22.84 2.32 -11.23
N GLU A 539 -23.02 3.45 -10.55
CA GLU A 539 -23.99 4.50 -10.89
C GLU A 539 -23.26 5.72 -11.49
N GLY A 540 -23.39 5.93 -12.80
CA GLY A 540 -22.72 7.02 -13.51
C GLY A 540 -21.26 6.71 -13.86
N LEU A 541 -21.04 6.17 -15.06
CA LEU A 541 -19.71 5.93 -15.66
C LEU A 541 -19.62 6.67 -16.98
N LEU A 542 -18.67 7.59 -17.09
CA LEU A 542 -18.34 8.27 -18.34
C LEU A 542 -17.00 7.80 -18.89
N VAL A 543 -17.01 7.24 -20.11
CA VAL A 543 -15.81 6.80 -20.84
C VAL A 543 -15.72 7.63 -22.12
N LYS A 544 -14.83 8.64 -22.16
CA LYS A 544 -14.86 9.64 -23.24
C LYS A 544 -13.48 9.99 -23.77
N GLY A 545 -13.37 10.10 -25.10
CA GLY A 545 -12.20 10.63 -25.77
C GLY A 545 -10.92 9.79 -25.60
N ASN A 546 -11.05 8.49 -25.24
CA ASN A 546 -9.90 7.64 -25.03
C ASN A 546 -9.40 7.07 -26.36
N ARG A 547 -8.09 6.87 -26.46
CA ARG A 547 -7.43 6.20 -27.57
C ARG A 547 -7.07 4.78 -27.15
N ILE A 548 -7.75 3.79 -27.73
CA ILE A 548 -7.58 2.36 -27.43
C ILE A 548 -6.88 1.69 -28.61
N ILE A 549 -5.67 1.25 -28.38
CA ILE A 549 -4.78 0.65 -29.39
C ILE A 549 -4.54 -0.80 -29.01
N ARG A 550 -4.98 -1.71 -29.86
CA ARG A 550 -4.68 -3.14 -29.69
C ARG A 550 -3.42 -3.51 -30.44
N ASN A 551 -2.32 -3.61 -29.70
CA ASN A 551 -1.02 -3.98 -30.24
C ASN A 551 -0.90 -5.51 -30.44
N THR A 552 0.24 -5.94 -31.02
CA THR A 552 0.54 -7.35 -31.34
C THR A 552 1.85 -7.82 -30.70
N GLU A 553 2.29 -7.19 -29.61
CA GLU A 553 3.53 -7.55 -28.94
C GLU A 553 3.50 -8.96 -28.38
N LYS A 554 2.35 -9.37 -27.85
CA LYS A 554 2.09 -10.73 -27.36
C LYS A 554 0.68 -11.18 -27.77
N GLU A 555 0.42 -12.47 -27.70
CA GLU A 555 -0.94 -12.97 -27.87
C GLU A 555 -1.77 -12.71 -26.63
N PRO A 556 -3.02 -12.27 -26.77
CA PRO A 556 -3.88 -12.00 -25.62
C PRO A 556 -4.20 -13.28 -24.85
N ILE A 557 -4.15 -13.20 -23.52
CA ILE A 557 -4.45 -14.34 -22.63
C ILE A 557 -5.94 -14.71 -22.72
N PHE A 558 -6.80 -13.68 -22.83
CA PHE A 558 -8.26 -13.84 -22.96
C PHE A 558 -8.75 -13.17 -24.26
N PRO A 559 -8.53 -13.78 -25.43
CA PRO A 559 -8.78 -13.13 -26.74
C PRO A 559 -10.25 -12.82 -27.02
N ARG A 560 -11.18 -13.48 -26.31
CA ARG A 560 -12.63 -13.30 -26.48
C ARG A 560 -13.25 -12.28 -25.53
N ASP A 561 -12.44 -11.66 -24.67
CA ASP A 561 -12.95 -10.67 -23.73
C ASP A 561 -13.41 -9.39 -24.47
N PRO A 562 -14.50 -8.74 -24.03
CA PRO A 562 -14.93 -7.47 -24.58
C PRO A 562 -14.02 -6.32 -24.13
N VAL A 563 -14.07 -5.21 -24.86
CA VAL A 563 -13.41 -3.96 -24.43
C VAL A 563 -14.04 -3.44 -23.13
N TYR A 564 -15.38 -3.47 -23.10
CA TYR A 564 -16.17 -3.06 -21.93
C TYR A 564 -17.07 -4.20 -21.45
N GLU A 565 -16.97 -4.57 -20.18
CA GLU A 565 -17.88 -5.51 -19.52
C GLU A 565 -18.61 -4.80 -18.38
N LEU A 566 -19.95 -4.76 -18.43
CA LEU A 566 -20.81 -4.03 -17.50
C LEU A 566 -21.80 -4.98 -16.84
N VAL A 567 -21.87 -4.96 -15.51
CA VAL A 567 -22.80 -5.76 -14.70
C VAL A 567 -23.50 -4.86 -13.67
N ASN A 568 -24.82 -4.85 -13.66
CA ASN A 568 -25.63 -4.02 -12.76
C ASN A 568 -25.25 -2.52 -12.75
N CYS A 569 -24.73 -2.01 -13.86
CA CYS A 569 -24.36 -0.60 -14.01
C CYS A 569 -25.55 0.24 -14.50
N ARG A 570 -25.59 1.51 -14.08
CA ARG A 570 -26.61 2.47 -14.49
C ARG A 570 -25.98 3.78 -14.94
N ASN A 571 -26.66 4.49 -15.86
CA ASN A 571 -26.21 5.79 -16.38
C ASN A 571 -24.78 5.76 -16.94
N VAL A 572 -24.49 4.77 -17.81
CA VAL A 572 -23.19 4.61 -18.47
C VAL A 572 -23.20 5.35 -19.81
N ARG A 573 -22.17 6.14 -20.08
CA ARG A 573 -21.92 6.81 -21.36
C ARG A 573 -20.54 6.47 -21.89
N ILE A 574 -20.46 5.99 -23.12
CA ILE A 574 -19.23 5.66 -23.84
C ILE A 574 -19.24 6.50 -25.12
N GLU A 575 -18.41 7.53 -25.19
CA GLU A 575 -18.50 8.60 -26.20
C GLU A 575 -17.13 8.95 -26.78
N ASP A 576 -17.06 9.21 -28.09
CA ASP A 576 -15.89 9.79 -28.76
C ASP A 576 -14.59 9.01 -28.54
N ASN A 577 -14.64 7.68 -28.36
CA ASN A 577 -13.43 6.87 -28.17
C ASN A 577 -12.91 6.34 -29.51
N LEU A 578 -11.60 6.39 -29.69
CA LEU A 578 -10.92 5.94 -30.91
C LEU A 578 -10.34 4.52 -30.71
N TYR A 579 -10.65 3.62 -31.64
CA TYR A 579 -10.22 2.23 -31.63
C TYR A 579 -9.31 1.94 -32.83
N SER A 580 -8.16 1.33 -32.59
CA SER A 580 -7.20 0.97 -33.64
C SER A 580 -6.41 -0.29 -33.30
N GLY A 581 -5.72 -0.86 -34.30
CA GLY A 581 -4.88 -2.05 -34.16
C GLY A 581 -5.57 -3.36 -34.55
N LYS A 582 -5.20 -4.50 -33.90
CA LYS A 582 -5.65 -5.86 -34.29
C LYS A 582 -7.16 -6.03 -34.07
N ALA A 583 -7.92 -6.28 -35.12
CA ALA A 583 -9.35 -6.62 -35.09
C ALA A 583 -9.56 -8.16 -34.99
N PRO A 584 -10.79 -8.66 -34.63
CA PRO A 584 -11.98 -7.93 -34.30
C PRO A 584 -12.05 -7.47 -32.84
N PHE A 585 -12.89 -6.44 -32.58
CA PHE A 585 -13.24 -6.00 -31.22
C PHE A 585 -14.68 -6.43 -30.90
N THR A 586 -14.85 -7.19 -29.82
CA THR A 586 -16.16 -7.22 -29.13
C THR A 586 -16.21 -5.99 -28.24
N LEU A 587 -16.96 -4.97 -28.64
CA LEU A 587 -16.90 -3.68 -27.96
C LEU A 587 -17.54 -3.74 -26.57
N LEU A 588 -18.76 -4.29 -26.46
CA LEU A 588 -19.53 -4.30 -25.22
C LEU A 588 -20.11 -5.68 -24.91
N LYS A 589 -20.00 -6.07 -23.65
CA LYS A 589 -20.82 -7.11 -23.03
C LYS A 589 -21.47 -6.50 -21.80
N ALA A 590 -22.80 -6.47 -21.77
CA ALA A 590 -23.57 -5.89 -20.67
C ALA A 590 -24.76 -6.79 -20.31
N ASP A 591 -25.13 -6.84 -19.03
CA ASP A 591 -26.36 -7.48 -18.59
C ASP A 591 -27.59 -6.65 -18.93
N ALA A 592 -28.79 -7.21 -18.71
CA ALA A 592 -30.06 -6.57 -19.06
C ALA A 592 -30.29 -5.24 -18.30
N VAL A 593 -29.75 -5.09 -17.09
CA VAL A 593 -29.85 -3.85 -16.29
C VAL A 593 -28.98 -2.76 -16.91
N SER A 594 -27.70 -3.09 -17.18
CA SER A 594 -26.74 -2.15 -17.76
C SER A 594 -27.13 -1.71 -19.17
N GLN A 595 -27.66 -2.63 -20.01
CA GLN A 595 -28.12 -2.31 -21.38
C GLN A 595 -29.20 -1.23 -21.42
N LYS A 596 -30.11 -1.20 -20.45
CA LYS A 596 -31.25 -0.23 -20.42
C LYS A 596 -30.78 1.21 -20.31
N THR A 597 -29.64 1.47 -19.69
CA THR A 597 -29.17 2.83 -19.39
C THR A 597 -27.77 3.12 -19.95
N CYS A 598 -27.20 2.21 -20.73
CA CYS A 598 -25.93 2.41 -21.42
C CYS A 598 -26.15 3.08 -22.76
N LYS A 599 -25.45 4.20 -22.99
CA LYS A 599 -25.43 4.91 -24.28
C LYS A 599 -24.04 4.83 -24.86
N ILE A 600 -23.95 4.39 -26.13
CA ILE A 600 -22.68 4.36 -26.88
C ILE A 600 -22.86 5.26 -28.09
N SER A 601 -21.96 6.22 -28.25
CA SER A 601 -21.85 7.06 -29.44
C SER A 601 -20.42 7.04 -29.97
N PRO A 602 -20.27 7.18 -31.31
CA PRO A 602 -18.97 7.23 -31.96
C PRO A 602 -18.02 8.24 -31.33
#